data_5c2e7851319feda756257b2ddc574169
#
_entry.id   5c2e7851319feda756257b2ddc574169
#
_cell.length_a   1.000
_cell.length_b   1.000
_cell.length_c   1.000
_cell.angle_alpha   90.00
_cell.angle_beta   90.00
_cell.angle_gamma   90.00
#
_symmetry.space_group_name_H-M   'P 1'
#
loop_
_entity.id
_entity.type
_entity.pdbx_description
1 polymer ?
#
loop_
_entity_poly.entity_id
_entity_poly.type
_entity_poly.pdbx_seq_one_letter_code
_entity_poly.pdbx_strand_id
1 'polypeptide(L)'
;MSKTWLPDPSHYPEQMTPLSATTWFEAMGRGVHEAARELRAPFGGFETRLELGWAYEGELEPDWEVDRSALEGAALELADRWERELRPRVLEINAELQTLRPDRGSPAEAVQLLDRLWQLVQEEWTIHFLVVLPALTAAEQADPEQLLGIENPADNAVWQLADAARREAVDDLIRDFAPAAALDRLRGTAPGRRFLHELDAYLAHYGGRARWHELSVPREAEQPTMTLEAVRLALELGERPARAPAPEGVDDRLRAAYALKELHTYDIDYPGLLATREALLGFGRRLVGEGLLDATDEVWMLERDELRRALTDTADLRRLVAERRQEQARGLAEGVRPFLGEPPEERTRDTVVEGFYGSGGTALQGAGASPGVAEGVARVVADTGDFARVQSGDILVTTMTTPAWTPLFPSLAGLVTETGGILSHAAVVAREYGLPAVVGAAGAVTAIPDGKRVRIDGTSGAISLL
;
A
#
# COMPACT_ATOMS: atom_id res chain seq x y z
N MET A 1 12.95 14.74 18.87
CA MET A 1 11.50 14.49 19.06
C MET A 1 10.74 15.53 18.26
N SER A 2 9.80 15.10 17.45
CA SER A 2 8.94 16.01 16.70
C SER A 2 8.08 16.83 17.65
N LYS A 3 7.79 18.09 17.27
CA LYS A 3 6.84 18.95 18.01
C LYS A 3 5.45 18.93 17.41
N THR A 4 5.35 18.49 16.15
CA THR A 4 4.13 18.43 15.37
C THR A 4 4.02 17.03 14.76
N TRP A 5 2.87 16.38 14.91
CA TRP A 5 2.54 15.14 14.24
C TRP A 5 1.35 15.38 13.30
N LEU A 6 1.47 14.94 12.08
CA LEU A 6 0.45 15.03 11.04
C LEU A 6 -0.16 13.65 10.78
N PRO A 7 -1.47 13.56 10.53
CA PRO A 7 -2.04 12.29 10.11
C PRO A 7 -1.52 11.89 8.72
N ASP A 8 -1.41 10.59 8.49
CA ASP A 8 -1.08 10.03 7.17
C ASP A 8 -2.30 9.33 6.55
N PRO A 9 -3.20 10.05 5.90
CA PRO A 9 -4.37 9.46 5.25
C PRO A 9 -4.04 8.67 3.97
N SER A 10 -2.80 8.80 3.45
CA SER A 10 -2.38 8.10 2.24
C SER A 10 -2.10 6.63 2.49
N HIS A 11 -1.52 6.30 3.65
CA HIS A 11 -1.20 4.92 4.03
C HIS A 11 -2.17 4.38 5.07
N TYR A 12 -2.75 5.25 5.91
CA TYR A 12 -3.65 4.91 7.03
C TYR A 12 -4.93 5.75 6.97
N PRO A 13 -5.81 5.53 5.97
CA PRO A 13 -7.05 6.31 5.80
C PRO A 13 -8.11 6.00 6.86
N GLU A 14 -7.95 4.90 7.57
CA GLU A 14 -8.85 4.43 8.63
C GLU A 14 -8.07 4.24 9.95
N GLN A 15 -8.77 3.94 11.03
CA GLN A 15 -8.13 3.70 12.32
C GLN A 15 -7.23 2.46 12.31
N MET A 16 -6.08 2.59 12.94
CA MET A 16 -5.13 1.51 13.15
C MET A 16 -5.37 0.84 14.50
N THR A 17 -5.10 -0.46 14.58
CA THR A 17 -5.14 -1.20 15.84
C THR A 17 -3.88 -1.01 16.66
N PRO A 18 -3.95 -1.12 18.01
CA PRO A 18 -2.77 -0.97 18.88
C PRO A 18 -1.63 -1.93 18.54
N LEU A 19 -1.93 -3.19 18.19
CA LEU A 19 -0.88 -4.15 17.84
C LEU A 19 -0.18 -3.80 16.54
N SER A 20 -0.93 -3.40 15.52
CA SER A 20 -0.34 -2.92 14.27
C SER A 20 0.53 -1.68 14.49
N ALA A 21 0.06 -0.74 15.31
CA ALA A 21 0.80 0.48 15.63
C ALA A 21 2.14 0.18 16.30
N THR A 22 2.16 -0.72 17.29
CA THR A 22 3.36 -1.02 18.07
C THR A 22 4.26 -2.11 17.47
N THR A 23 3.82 -2.80 16.38
CA THR A 23 4.65 -3.77 15.66
C THR A 23 5.06 -3.28 14.27
N TRP A 24 4.12 -2.82 13.46
CA TRP A 24 4.33 -2.45 12.07
C TRP A 24 4.69 -0.97 11.89
N PHE A 25 3.86 -0.08 12.43
CA PHE A 25 4.01 1.36 12.26
C PHE A 25 5.24 1.90 13.02
N GLU A 26 5.48 1.44 14.25
CA GLU A 26 6.70 1.79 15.00
C GLU A 26 7.97 1.26 14.31
N ALA A 27 7.91 0.04 13.73
CA ALA A 27 9.03 -0.53 12.99
C ALA A 27 9.32 0.28 11.71
N MET A 28 8.29 0.76 11.02
CA MET A 28 8.41 1.65 9.87
C MET A 28 9.15 2.94 10.24
N GLY A 29 8.73 3.63 11.31
CA GLY A 29 9.40 4.84 11.78
C GLY A 29 10.88 4.63 12.11
N ARG A 30 11.22 3.50 12.71
CA ARG A 30 12.62 3.13 12.97
C ARG A 30 13.39 2.78 11.69
N GLY A 31 12.77 2.00 10.80
CA GLY A 31 13.39 1.59 9.54
C GLY A 31 13.72 2.77 8.64
N VAL A 32 12.81 3.74 8.50
CA VAL A 32 13.10 4.95 7.73
C VAL A 32 14.23 5.78 8.32
N HIS A 33 14.29 5.90 9.66
CA HIS A 33 15.38 6.61 10.34
C HIS A 33 16.74 5.93 10.08
N GLU A 34 16.82 4.60 10.22
CA GLU A 34 18.06 3.85 9.98
C GLU A 34 18.51 3.94 8.51
N ALA A 35 17.58 3.78 7.57
CA ALA A 35 17.88 3.92 6.14
C ALA A 35 18.31 5.35 5.76
N ALA A 36 17.61 6.36 6.27
CA ALA A 36 17.96 7.76 6.03
C ALA A 36 19.34 8.12 6.57
N ARG A 37 19.71 7.58 7.74
CA ARG A 37 21.05 7.73 8.33
C ARG A 37 22.12 7.07 7.48
N GLU A 38 21.93 5.84 7.04
CA GLU A 38 22.85 5.12 6.16
C GLU A 38 23.09 5.86 4.87
N LEU A 39 22.02 6.38 4.25
CA LEU A 39 22.05 7.12 3.00
C LEU A 39 22.45 8.59 3.18
N ARG A 40 22.64 9.08 4.41
CA ARG A 40 22.91 10.48 4.74
C ARG A 40 21.89 11.45 4.15
N ALA A 41 20.61 11.00 4.14
CA ALA A 41 19.50 11.71 3.55
C ALA A 41 19.22 13.08 4.22
N PRO A 42 18.56 14.02 3.53
CA PRO A 42 18.29 15.36 4.06
C PRO A 42 17.13 15.43 5.08
N PHE A 43 16.58 14.29 5.51
CA PHE A 43 15.57 14.22 6.57
C PHE A 43 15.85 13.06 7.52
N GLY A 44 15.36 13.16 8.78
CA GLY A 44 15.68 12.22 9.84
C GLY A 44 14.73 11.02 9.94
N GLY A 45 13.77 10.90 9.04
CA GLY A 45 12.69 9.90 9.12
C GLY A 45 11.51 10.42 9.93
N PHE A 46 10.72 9.48 10.49
CA PHE A 46 9.48 9.79 11.21
C PHE A 46 9.46 9.17 12.59
N GLU A 47 8.96 9.93 13.56
CA GLU A 47 8.47 9.44 14.83
C GLU A 47 6.98 9.12 14.66
N THR A 48 6.54 7.94 15.09
CA THR A 48 5.16 7.48 14.90
C THR A 48 4.36 7.58 16.19
N ARG A 49 3.07 7.92 16.09
CA ARG A 49 2.16 8.03 17.22
C ARG A 49 0.76 7.56 16.85
N LEU A 50 0.15 6.81 17.76
CA LEU A 50 -1.28 6.46 17.68
C LEU A 50 -2.07 7.31 18.67
N GLU A 51 -3.12 8.00 18.21
CA GLU A 51 -4.04 8.78 19.07
C GLU A 51 -5.49 8.40 18.74
N LEU A 52 -6.17 7.76 19.68
CA LEU A 52 -7.56 7.29 19.52
C LEU A 52 -7.76 6.41 18.26
N GLY A 53 -6.77 5.60 17.92
CA GLY A 53 -6.76 4.77 16.72
C GLY A 53 -6.28 5.46 15.44
N TRP A 54 -6.06 6.76 15.41
CA TRP A 54 -5.53 7.45 14.25
C TRP A 54 -4.00 7.49 14.27
N ALA A 55 -3.39 7.17 13.13
CA ALA A 55 -1.94 7.17 12.95
C ALA A 55 -1.43 8.57 12.61
N TYR A 56 -0.38 9.00 13.30
CA TYR A 56 0.29 10.28 13.10
C TYR A 56 1.79 10.09 12.96
N GLU A 57 2.39 10.89 12.12
CA GLU A 57 3.82 10.93 11.88
C GLU A 57 4.39 12.31 12.20
N GLY A 58 5.49 12.30 12.93
CA GLY A 58 6.24 13.51 13.28
C GLY A 58 7.60 13.46 12.62
N GLU A 59 7.89 14.42 11.75
CA GLU A 59 9.17 14.49 11.05
C GLU A 59 10.34 14.68 12.03
N LEU A 60 11.42 13.98 11.80
CA LEU A 60 12.67 14.07 12.56
C LEU A 60 13.73 14.83 11.75
N GLU A 61 14.44 15.71 12.42
CA GLU A 61 15.63 16.34 11.84
C GLU A 61 16.78 15.33 11.80
N PRO A 62 17.64 15.32 10.76
CA PRO A 62 18.82 14.47 10.71
C PRO A 62 19.77 14.77 11.86
N ASP A 63 20.28 13.74 12.51
CA ASP A 63 21.34 13.81 13.53
C ASP A 63 22.72 13.46 12.96
N TRP A 64 22.87 13.53 11.63
CA TRP A 64 24.07 13.28 10.83
C TRP A 64 24.36 14.42 9.86
N GLU A 65 25.56 14.40 9.30
CA GLU A 65 25.92 15.29 8.21
C GLU A 65 25.23 14.84 6.91
N VAL A 66 24.35 15.68 6.38
CA VAL A 66 23.61 15.42 5.13
C VAL A 66 24.54 15.39 3.93
N ASP A 67 24.38 14.39 3.08
CA ASP A 67 25.16 14.23 1.85
C ASP A 67 24.25 13.84 0.67
N ARG A 68 23.73 14.84 -0.04
CA ARG A 68 22.86 14.61 -1.20
C ARG A 68 23.56 13.83 -2.32
N SER A 69 24.89 13.99 -2.46
CA SER A 69 25.63 13.28 -3.50
C SER A 69 25.76 11.78 -3.22
N ALA A 70 25.79 11.39 -1.93
CA ALA A 70 25.72 9.98 -1.53
C ALA A 70 24.37 9.35 -1.87
N LEU A 71 23.27 10.08 -1.64
CA LEU A 71 21.93 9.61 -1.98
C LEU A 71 21.72 9.51 -3.50
N GLU A 72 22.21 10.48 -4.28
CA GLU A 72 22.21 10.44 -5.75
C GLU A 72 23.05 9.27 -6.29
N GLY A 73 24.23 9.01 -5.69
CA GLY A 73 25.07 7.86 -6.02
C GLY A 73 24.34 6.54 -5.72
N ALA A 74 23.66 6.45 -4.57
CA ALA A 74 22.86 5.29 -4.20
C ALA A 74 21.72 5.02 -5.21
N ALA A 75 21.10 6.06 -5.78
CA ALA A 75 20.07 5.91 -6.82
C ALA A 75 20.64 5.25 -8.09
N LEU A 76 21.86 5.62 -8.51
CA LEU A 76 22.50 5.04 -9.69
C LEU A 76 22.96 3.58 -9.49
N GLU A 77 23.21 3.17 -8.26
CA GLU A 77 23.68 1.83 -7.91
C GLU A 77 22.52 0.92 -7.39
N LEU A 78 21.31 1.46 -7.25
CA LEU A 78 20.20 0.79 -6.55
C LEU A 78 19.86 -0.57 -7.17
N ALA A 79 19.73 -0.66 -8.49
CA ALA A 79 19.36 -1.90 -9.15
C ALA A 79 20.40 -3.02 -8.91
N ASP A 80 21.69 -2.68 -8.97
CA ASP A 80 22.77 -3.59 -8.69
C ASP A 80 22.83 -4.02 -7.23
N ARG A 81 22.60 -3.07 -6.30
CA ARG A 81 22.56 -3.34 -4.86
C ARG A 81 21.35 -4.21 -4.50
N TRP A 82 20.20 -3.95 -5.13
CA TRP A 82 18.99 -4.75 -4.96
C TRP A 82 19.24 -6.23 -5.25
N GLU A 83 19.76 -6.55 -6.43
CA GLU A 83 19.96 -7.94 -6.84
C GLU A 83 21.06 -8.67 -6.06
N ARG A 84 22.12 -7.96 -5.65
CA ARG A 84 23.28 -8.60 -5.00
C ARG A 84 23.19 -8.69 -3.49
N GLU A 85 22.48 -7.76 -2.84
CA GLU A 85 22.51 -7.61 -1.37
C GLU A 85 21.10 -7.59 -0.78
N LEU A 86 20.25 -6.63 -1.18
CA LEU A 86 19.01 -6.33 -0.48
C LEU A 86 17.96 -7.43 -0.70
N ARG A 87 17.70 -7.78 -1.95
CA ARG A 87 16.70 -8.80 -2.30
C ARG A 87 16.99 -10.17 -1.72
N PRO A 88 18.22 -10.73 -1.81
CA PRO A 88 18.55 -11.99 -1.13
C PRO A 88 18.24 -11.95 0.35
N ARG A 89 18.56 -10.85 1.04
CA ARG A 89 18.29 -10.69 2.46
C ARG A 89 16.77 -10.63 2.75
N VAL A 90 16.00 -9.93 1.95
CA VAL A 90 14.53 -9.90 2.05
C VAL A 90 13.94 -11.30 1.91
N LEU A 91 14.40 -12.10 0.94
CA LEU A 91 13.91 -13.46 0.76
C LEU A 91 14.23 -14.37 1.96
N GLU A 92 15.37 -14.17 2.61
CA GLU A 92 15.71 -14.85 3.88
C GLU A 92 14.76 -14.43 5.02
N ILE A 93 14.50 -13.13 5.18
CA ILE A 93 13.57 -12.59 6.18
C ILE A 93 12.18 -13.20 5.98
N ASN A 94 11.66 -13.14 4.77
CA ASN A 94 10.35 -13.71 4.43
C ASN A 94 10.27 -15.22 4.72
N ALA A 95 11.31 -15.97 4.36
CA ALA A 95 11.38 -17.39 4.65
C ALA A 95 11.34 -17.65 6.16
N GLU A 96 12.04 -16.87 6.95
CA GLU A 96 12.04 -16.99 8.42
C GLU A 96 10.67 -16.60 9.00
N LEU A 97 10.09 -15.45 8.61
CA LEU A 97 8.76 -15.01 9.04
C LEU A 97 7.69 -16.09 8.80
N GLN A 98 7.72 -16.74 7.64
CA GLN A 98 6.80 -17.83 7.30
C GLN A 98 6.95 -19.08 8.16
N THR A 99 8.05 -19.25 8.87
CA THR A 99 8.27 -20.39 9.78
C THR A 99 7.77 -20.15 11.20
N LEU A 100 7.47 -18.93 11.58
CA LEU A 100 7.06 -18.59 12.94
C LEU A 100 5.74 -19.26 13.30
N ARG A 101 5.69 -19.95 14.42
CA ARG A 101 4.53 -20.69 14.95
C ARG A 101 4.30 -20.35 16.42
N PRO A 102 3.82 -19.13 16.74
CA PRO A 102 3.64 -18.67 18.13
C PRO A 102 2.56 -19.42 18.90
N ASP A 103 1.65 -20.08 18.19
CA ASP A 103 0.61 -20.96 18.73
C ASP A 103 1.15 -22.27 19.32
N ARG A 104 2.45 -22.54 19.17
CA ARG A 104 3.13 -23.77 19.62
C ARG A 104 4.27 -23.44 20.61
N GLY A 105 4.72 -24.48 21.33
CA GLY A 105 5.85 -24.36 22.24
C GLY A 105 5.51 -23.72 23.59
N SER A 106 6.53 -23.46 24.38
CA SER A 106 6.45 -22.87 25.72
C SER A 106 6.16 -21.35 25.68
N PRO A 107 5.69 -20.76 26.79
CA PRO A 107 5.59 -19.31 26.93
C PRO A 107 6.91 -18.56 26.64
N ALA A 108 8.05 -19.07 27.11
CA ALA A 108 9.34 -18.46 26.88
C ALA A 108 9.74 -18.47 25.39
N GLU A 109 9.46 -19.55 24.67
CA GLU A 109 9.67 -19.62 23.22
C GLU A 109 8.76 -18.64 22.48
N ALA A 110 7.50 -18.48 22.90
CA ALA A 110 6.59 -17.50 22.31
C ALA A 110 7.10 -16.06 22.49
N VAL A 111 7.66 -15.70 23.63
CA VAL A 111 8.30 -14.39 23.84
C VAL A 111 9.50 -14.20 22.90
N GLN A 112 10.35 -15.22 22.75
CA GLN A 112 11.48 -15.16 21.81
C GLN A 112 11.01 -14.98 20.37
N LEU A 113 9.93 -15.66 19.97
CA LEU A 113 9.34 -15.50 18.64
C LEU A 113 8.77 -14.10 18.42
N LEU A 114 8.15 -13.48 19.43
CA LEU A 114 7.68 -12.09 19.35
C LEU A 114 8.83 -11.10 19.18
N ASP A 115 9.90 -11.27 19.96
CA ASP A 115 11.10 -10.44 19.85
C ASP A 115 11.77 -10.62 18.48
N ARG A 116 11.80 -11.86 17.96
CA ARG A 116 12.38 -12.16 16.65
C ARG A 116 11.53 -11.59 15.52
N LEU A 117 10.21 -11.73 15.60
CA LEU A 117 9.27 -11.11 14.66
C LEU A 117 9.52 -9.60 14.55
N TRP A 118 9.61 -8.92 15.69
CA TRP A 118 9.90 -7.49 15.74
C TRP A 118 11.21 -7.11 15.03
N GLN A 119 12.29 -7.86 15.30
CA GLN A 119 13.58 -7.62 14.65
C GLN A 119 13.50 -7.78 13.12
N LEU A 120 12.82 -8.83 12.65
CA LEU A 120 12.67 -9.10 11.21
C LEU A 120 11.85 -8.00 10.52
N VAL A 121 10.74 -7.59 11.11
CA VAL A 121 9.89 -6.51 10.58
C VAL A 121 10.64 -5.18 10.55
N GLN A 122 11.44 -4.86 11.57
CA GLN A 122 12.25 -3.65 11.57
C GLN A 122 13.32 -3.68 10.48
N GLU A 123 14.02 -4.80 10.31
CA GLU A 123 15.02 -4.96 9.25
C GLU A 123 14.39 -4.85 7.87
N GLU A 124 13.22 -5.45 7.68
CA GLU A 124 12.46 -5.38 6.43
C GLU A 124 12.10 -3.92 6.07
N TRP A 125 11.61 -3.15 7.04
CA TRP A 125 11.35 -1.72 6.86
C TRP A 125 12.61 -0.91 6.56
N THR A 126 13.74 -1.24 7.18
CA THR A 126 15.02 -0.59 6.85
C THR A 126 15.39 -0.84 5.40
N ILE A 127 15.28 -2.09 4.92
CA ILE A 127 15.55 -2.44 3.52
C ILE A 127 14.55 -1.76 2.58
N HIS A 128 13.25 -1.71 2.93
CA HIS A 128 12.24 -0.99 2.18
C HIS A 128 12.69 0.45 1.89
N PHE A 129 13.11 1.19 2.91
CA PHE A 129 13.54 2.58 2.74
C PHE A 129 14.93 2.74 2.12
N LEU A 130 15.82 1.73 2.23
CA LEU A 130 17.06 1.69 1.44
C LEU A 130 16.80 1.55 -0.07
N VAL A 131 15.62 1.06 -0.46
CA VAL A 131 15.16 1.05 -1.86
C VAL A 131 14.39 2.33 -2.20
N VAL A 132 13.43 2.71 -1.37
CA VAL A 132 12.48 3.77 -1.67
C VAL A 132 13.16 5.14 -1.75
N LEU A 133 14.03 5.50 -0.80
CA LEU A 133 14.68 6.81 -0.79
C LEU A 133 15.55 7.08 -2.03
N PRO A 134 16.44 6.17 -2.46
CA PRO A 134 17.16 6.34 -3.71
C PRO A 134 16.24 6.33 -4.95
N ALA A 135 15.19 5.50 -4.96
CA ALA A 135 14.24 5.47 -6.07
C ALA A 135 13.46 6.78 -6.23
N LEU A 136 13.10 7.43 -5.11
CA LEU A 136 12.50 8.76 -5.11
C LEU A 136 13.47 9.81 -5.64
N THR A 137 14.72 9.75 -5.20
CA THR A 137 15.79 10.65 -5.70
C THR A 137 16.00 10.49 -7.21
N ALA A 138 15.94 9.26 -7.73
CA ALA A 138 15.96 9.00 -9.17
C ALA A 138 14.76 9.64 -9.89
N ALA A 139 13.57 9.58 -9.29
CA ALA A 139 12.37 10.20 -9.85
C ALA A 139 12.44 11.74 -9.90
N GLU A 140 13.07 12.36 -8.90
CA GLU A 140 13.27 13.82 -8.88
C GLU A 140 14.22 14.29 -10.00
N GLN A 141 15.16 13.44 -10.41
CA GLN A 141 16.13 13.73 -11.48
C GLN A 141 15.55 13.50 -12.88
N ALA A 142 14.42 12.80 -13.00
CA ALA A 142 13.79 12.45 -14.25
C ALA A 142 12.58 13.34 -14.54
N ASP A 143 12.43 13.76 -15.80
CA ASP A 143 11.16 14.34 -16.24
C ASP A 143 10.03 13.28 -16.14
N PRO A 144 8.79 13.66 -15.78
CA PRO A 144 7.69 12.72 -15.66
C PRO A 144 7.44 11.86 -16.91
N GLU A 145 7.71 12.41 -18.10
CA GLU A 145 7.61 11.68 -19.37
C GLU A 145 8.65 10.56 -19.49
N GLN A 146 9.82 10.69 -18.84
CA GLN A 146 10.88 9.68 -18.83
C GLN A 146 10.52 8.44 -18.00
N LEU A 147 9.51 8.54 -17.15
CA LEU A 147 9.01 7.46 -16.30
C LEU A 147 7.81 6.71 -16.90
N LEU A 148 7.40 7.05 -18.14
CA LEU A 148 6.31 6.35 -18.83
C LEU A 148 6.66 4.90 -19.16
N GLY A 149 5.64 4.03 -19.19
CA GLY A 149 5.73 2.65 -19.65
C GLY A 149 6.58 1.71 -18.76
N ILE A 150 6.82 2.07 -17.50
CA ILE A 150 7.43 1.14 -16.51
C ILE A 150 6.38 0.12 -16.11
N GLU A 151 6.72 -1.16 -16.24
CA GLU A 151 5.81 -2.27 -16.04
C GLU A 151 5.54 -2.56 -14.57
N ASN A 152 4.25 -2.72 -14.22
CA ASN A 152 3.85 -3.32 -12.95
C ASN A 152 3.54 -4.82 -13.16
N PRO A 153 4.32 -5.76 -12.59
CA PRO A 153 4.13 -7.19 -12.80
C PRO A 153 2.79 -7.73 -12.32
N ALA A 154 2.24 -7.17 -11.23
CA ALA A 154 0.97 -7.65 -10.69
C ALA A 154 -0.20 -7.35 -11.63
N ASP A 155 -0.16 -6.20 -12.31
CA ASP A 155 -1.18 -5.85 -13.29
C ASP A 155 -1.16 -6.80 -14.47
N ASN A 156 0.06 -7.16 -14.92
CA ASN A 156 0.23 -8.20 -15.93
C ASN A 156 -0.34 -9.54 -15.47
N ALA A 157 -0.14 -9.91 -14.22
CA ALA A 157 -0.60 -11.19 -13.68
C ALA A 157 -2.14 -11.29 -13.60
N VAL A 158 -2.88 -10.20 -13.37
CA VAL A 158 -4.36 -10.19 -13.45
C VAL A 158 -4.84 -10.47 -14.87
N TRP A 159 -4.20 -9.86 -15.88
CA TRP A 159 -4.51 -10.16 -17.29
C TRP A 159 -4.17 -11.60 -17.67
N GLN A 160 -3.07 -12.16 -17.16
CA GLN A 160 -2.72 -13.56 -17.34
C GLN A 160 -3.77 -14.50 -16.72
N LEU A 161 -4.34 -14.15 -15.54
CA LEU A 161 -5.47 -14.88 -14.96
C LEU A 161 -6.73 -14.78 -15.83
N ALA A 162 -7.02 -13.63 -16.42
CA ALA A 162 -8.14 -13.51 -17.37
C ALA A 162 -7.93 -14.39 -18.61
N ASP A 163 -6.70 -14.47 -19.14
CA ASP A 163 -6.35 -15.37 -20.23
C ASP A 163 -6.41 -16.85 -19.81
N ALA A 164 -6.03 -17.17 -18.59
CA ALA A 164 -6.21 -18.51 -18.03
C ALA A 164 -7.69 -18.89 -17.94
N ALA A 165 -8.55 -17.98 -17.50
CA ALA A 165 -9.99 -18.23 -17.46
C ALA A 165 -10.58 -18.54 -18.85
N ARG A 166 -10.16 -17.78 -19.88
CA ARG A 166 -10.54 -18.04 -21.29
C ARG A 166 -10.00 -19.38 -21.78
N ARG A 167 -8.73 -19.67 -21.53
CA ARG A 167 -8.08 -20.93 -21.91
C ARG A 167 -8.74 -22.14 -21.30
N GLU A 168 -9.18 -22.05 -20.06
CA GLU A 168 -9.89 -23.11 -19.35
C GLU A 168 -11.41 -23.11 -19.61
N ALA A 169 -11.92 -22.17 -20.42
CA ALA A 169 -13.34 -21.97 -20.73
C ALA A 169 -14.21 -21.85 -19.44
N VAL A 170 -13.75 -21.05 -18.49
CA VAL A 170 -14.46 -20.75 -17.23
C VAL A 170 -14.77 -19.26 -17.05
N ASP A 171 -14.49 -18.44 -18.07
CA ASP A 171 -14.71 -17.00 -18.07
C ASP A 171 -16.18 -16.63 -17.86
N ASP A 172 -17.15 -17.40 -18.41
CA ASP A 172 -18.57 -17.20 -18.16
C ASP A 172 -18.93 -17.42 -16.68
N LEU A 173 -18.28 -18.37 -15.99
CA LEU A 173 -18.51 -18.55 -14.55
C LEU A 173 -18.04 -17.34 -13.72
N ILE A 174 -16.99 -16.65 -14.18
CA ILE A 174 -16.47 -15.47 -13.48
C ILE A 174 -17.29 -14.22 -13.81
N ARG A 175 -17.80 -14.09 -15.05
CA ARG A 175 -18.63 -12.95 -15.47
C ARG A 175 -20.05 -13.03 -14.90
N ASP A 176 -20.70 -14.20 -14.97
CA ASP A 176 -22.14 -14.32 -14.75
C ASP A 176 -22.52 -14.49 -13.28
N PHE A 177 -21.57 -14.84 -12.41
CA PHE A 177 -21.85 -15.09 -10.99
C PHE A 177 -21.09 -14.15 -10.09
N ALA A 178 -21.70 -13.78 -8.93
CA ALA A 178 -20.99 -13.07 -7.87
C ALA A 178 -19.74 -13.87 -7.44
N PRO A 179 -18.62 -13.21 -7.07
CA PRO A 179 -17.32 -13.85 -6.87
C PRO A 179 -17.33 -15.07 -5.96
N ALA A 180 -18.05 -15.02 -4.83
CA ALA A 180 -18.17 -16.16 -3.93
C ALA A 180 -18.86 -17.35 -4.61
N ALA A 181 -19.95 -17.11 -5.36
CA ALA A 181 -20.66 -18.14 -6.09
C ALA A 181 -19.85 -18.66 -7.29
N ALA A 182 -19.05 -17.81 -7.94
CA ALA A 182 -18.11 -18.20 -8.98
C ALA A 182 -17.04 -19.17 -8.43
N LEU A 183 -16.43 -18.86 -7.29
CA LEU A 183 -15.47 -19.74 -6.60
C LEU A 183 -16.04 -21.13 -6.35
N ASP A 184 -17.27 -21.21 -5.84
CA ASP A 184 -17.90 -22.51 -5.54
C ASP A 184 -18.14 -23.33 -6.83
N ARG A 185 -18.56 -22.66 -7.91
CA ARG A 185 -18.73 -23.31 -9.22
C ARG A 185 -17.42 -23.78 -9.83
N LEU A 186 -16.39 -22.96 -9.74
CA LEU A 186 -15.04 -23.30 -10.20
C LEU A 186 -14.51 -24.56 -9.49
N ARG A 187 -14.69 -24.67 -8.17
CA ARG A 187 -14.32 -25.87 -7.40
C ARG A 187 -15.01 -27.13 -7.90
N GLY A 188 -16.25 -27.02 -8.40
CA GLY A 188 -17.08 -28.11 -8.87
C GLY A 188 -16.62 -28.75 -10.20
N THR A 189 -15.77 -28.09 -11.00
CA THR A 189 -15.38 -28.55 -12.34
C THR A 189 -13.87 -28.81 -12.45
N ALA A 190 -13.46 -29.68 -13.38
CA ALA A 190 -12.04 -29.92 -13.61
C ALA A 190 -11.34 -28.70 -14.24
N PRO A 191 -11.88 -28.00 -15.26
CA PRO A 191 -11.32 -26.72 -15.73
C PRO A 191 -11.25 -25.67 -14.63
N GLY A 192 -12.30 -25.51 -13.84
CA GLY A 192 -12.32 -24.55 -12.74
C GLY A 192 -11.22 -24.81 -11.70
N ARG A 193 -10.95 -26.06 -11.35
CA ARG A 193 -9.85 -26.40 -10.44
C ARG A 193 -8.47 -26.08 -11.03
N ARG A 194 -8.26 -26.20 -12.35
CA ARG A 194 -7.00 -25.77 -12.99
C ARG A 194 -6.85 -24.25 -12.94
N PHE A 195 -7.90 -23.51 -13.22
CA PHE A 195 -7.90 -22.06 -13.06
C PHE A 195 -7.62 -21.66 -11.60
N LEU A 196 -8.26 -22.29 -10.62
CA LEU A 196 -8.02 -22.02 -9.19
C LEU A 196 -6.57 -22.30 -8.78
N HIS A 197 -5.90 -23.27 -9.38
CA HIS A 197 -4.47 -23.49 -9.16
C HIS A 197 -3.60 -22.32 -9.63
N GLU A 198 -3.93 -21.69 -10.76
CA GLU A 198 -3.26 -20.48 -11.24
C GLU A 198 -3.60 -19.28 -10.35
N LEU A 199 -4.85 -19.17 -9.88
CA LEU A 199 -5.25 -18.15 -8.90
C LEU A 199 -4.51 -18.33 -7.57
N ASP A 200 -4.37 -19.55 -7.07
CA ASP A 200 -3.60 -19.83 -5.85
C ASP A 200 -2.12 -19.44 -6.01
N ALA A 201 -1.51 -19.70 -7.15
CA ALA A 201 -0.14 -19.28 -7.46
C ALA A 201 0.00 -17.74 -7.49
N TYR A 202 -0.97 -17.06 -8.10
CA TYR A 202 -1.06 -15.59 -8.06
C TYR A 202 -1.18 -15.07 -6.62
N LEU A 203 -2.09 -15.62 -5.83
CA LEU A 203 -2.31 -15.20 -4.45
C LEU A 203 -1.11 -15.50 -3.54
N ALA A 204 -0.36 -16.55 -3.80
CA ALA A 204 0.87 -16.85 -3.08
C ALA A 204 1.95 -15.78 -3.28
N HIS A 205 1.97 -15.13 -4.46
CA HIS A 205 2.97 -14.10 -4.77
C HIS A 205 2.46 -12.68 -4.52
N TYR A 206 1.21 -12.39 -4.90
CA TYR A 206 0.64 -11.04 -4.85
C TYR A 206 -0.41 -10.85 -3.74
N GLY A 207 -0.86 -11.93 -3.10
CA GLY A 207 -2.01 -11.93 -2.20
C GLY A 207 -1.77 -11.29 -0.82
N GLY A 208 -0.56 -10.81 -0.54
CA GLY A 208 -0.28 -9.99 0.65
C GLY A 208 -0.88 -8.59 0.61
N ARG A 209 -1.42 -8.19 -0.55
CA ARG A 209 -2.09 -6.90 -0.73
C ARG A 209 -3.38 -6.81 0.08
N ALA A 210 -3.70 -5.62 0.54
CA ALA A 210 -4.96 -5.27 1.16
C ALA A 210 -5.39 -3.87 0.75
N ARG A 211 -6.57 -3.44 1.20
CA ARG A 211 -7.09 -2.11 0.94
C ARG A 211 -6.14 -1.01 1.45
N TRP A 212 -5.43 -1.26 2.57
CA TRP A 212 -4.43 -0.40 3.18
C TRP A 212 -3.51 -1.19 4.13
N HIS A 213 -2.49 -0.53 4.70
CA HIS A 213 -1.37 -1.22 5.38
C HIS A 213 -1.68 -1.73 6.79
N GLU A 214 -2.90 -1.63 7.29
CA GLU A 214 -3.30 -2.15 8.61
C GLU A 214 -3.25 -3.69 8.66
N LEU A 215 -2.51 -4.23 9.63
CA LEU A 215 -2.31 -5.68 9.75
C LEU A 215 -3.59 -6.44 10.11
N SER A 216 -4.55 -5.82 10.80
CA SER A 216 -5.83 -6.47 11.14
C SER A 216 -6.76 -6.67 9.94
N VAL A 217 -6.54 -5.93 8.84
CA VAL A 217 -7.33 -6.03 7.61
C VAL A 217 -6.95 -7.31 6.85
N PRO A 218 -7.94 -8.15 6.46
CA PRO A 218 -7.68 -9.34 5.66
C PRO A 218 -6.99 -9.02 4.33
N ARG A 219 -6.09 -9.89 3.89
CA ARG A 219 -5.35 -9.79 2.65
C ARG A 219 -6.07 -10.47 1.49
N GLU A 220 -5.69 -10.17 0.24
CA GLU A 220 -6.27 -10.81 -0.95
C GLU A 220 -6.14 -12.34 -0.88
N ALA A 221 -5.03 -12.87 -0.35
CA ALA A 221 -4.85 -14.30 -0.14
C ALA A 221 -5.91 -14.92 0.78
N GLU A 222 -6.45 -14.15 1.74
CA GLU A 222 -7.54 -14.55 2.63
C GLU A 222 -8.93 -14.29 2.02
N GLN A 223 -9.00 -13.42 0.99
CA GLN A 223 -10.24 -13.02 0.31
C GLN A 223 -10.09 -13.08 -1.23
N PRO A 224 -9.97 -14.27 -1.82
CA PRO A 224 -9.74 -14.43 -3.26
C PRO A 224 -10.87 -13.88 -4.15
N THR A 225 -12.01 -13.53 -3.56
CA THR A 225 -13.11 -12.82 -4.23
C THR A 225 -12.69 -11.46 -4.76
N MET A 226 -11.77 -10.75 -4.09
CA MET A 226 -11.25 -9.45 -4.55
C MET A 226 -10.49 -9.60 -5.86
N THR A 227 -9.62 -10.60 -5.95
CA THR A 227 -8.87 -10.90 -7.18
C THR A 227 -9.81 -11.33 -8.31
N LEU A 228 -10.87 -12.12 -8.02
CA LEU A 228 -11.85 -12.49 -9.04
C LEU A 228 -12.64 -11.30 -9.59
N GLU A 229 -12.90 -10.26 -8.80
CA GLU A 229 -13.47 -9.01 -9.33
C GLU A 229 -12.53 -8.34 -10.33
N ALA A 230 -11.25 -8.27 -10.03
CA ALA A 230 -10.25 -7.73 -10.95
C ALA A 230 -10.15 -8.56 -12.25
N VAL A 231 -10.18 -9.89 -12.13
CA VAL A 231 -10.22 -10.80 -13.30
C VAL A 231 -11.50 -10.62 -14.11
N ARG A 232 -12.66 -10.48 -13.47
CA ARG A 232 -13.94 -10.21 -14.13
C ARG A 232 -13.84 -8.94 -14.98
N LEU A 233 -13.34 -7.86 -14.39
CA LEU A 233 -13.18 -6.59 -15.09
C LEU A 233 -12.23 -6.72 -16.29
N ALA A 234 -11.10 -7.42 -16.15
CA ALA A 234 -10.19 -7.70 -17.26
C ALA A 234 -10.85 -8.54 -18.38
N LEU A 235 -11.75 -9.48 -18.01
CA LEU A 235 -12.54 -10.25 -18.96
C LEU A 235 -13.57 -9.40 -19.70
N GLU A 236 -14.21 -8.44 -19.03
CA GLU A 236 -15.20 -7.51 -19.60
C GLU A 236 -14.54 -6.51 -20.56
N LEU A 237 -13.36 -6.00 -20.21
CA LEU A 237 -12.56 -5.11 -21.07
C LEU A 237 -12.01 -5.80 -22.31
N GLY A 238 -11.88 -7.13 -22.30
CA GLY A 238 -11.51 -7.95 -23.46
C GLY A 238 -10.02 -8.07 -23.66
N GLU A 239 -9.39 -7.19 -24.42
CA GLU A 239 -7.96 -7.20 -24.68
C GLU A 239 -7.21 -6.25 -23.74
N ARG A 240 -6.02 -6.64 -23.35
CA ARG A 240 -5.15 -5.75 -22.56
C ARG A 240 -4.78 -4.54 -23.42
N PRO A 241 -5.05 -3.30 -22.95
CA PRO A 241 -4.64 -2.12 -23.66
C PRO A 241 -3.12 -2.01 -23.83
N ALA A 242 -2.70 -1.37 -24.91
CA ALA A 242 -1.30 -1.07 -25.14
C ALA A 242 -0.78 -0.12 -24.05
N ARG A 243 0.44 -0.38 -23.60
CA ARG A 243 1.15 0.52 -22.68
C ARG A 243 1.66 1.74 -23.41
N ALA A 244 1.93 2.80 -22.63
CA ALA A 244 2.70 3.92 -23.13
C ALA A 244 4.08 3.42 -23.61
N PRO A 245 4.57 3.88 -24.75
CA PRO A 245 5.90 3.51 -25.21
C PRO A 245 6.96 4.04 -24.25
N ALA A 246 7.99 3.24 -24.01
CA ALA A 246 9.15 3.72 -23.27
C ALA A 246 9.79 4.88 -24.02
N PRO A 247 10.09 6.01 -23.36
CA PRO A 247 10.72 7.14 -23.99
C PRO A 247 12.17 6.83 -24.39
N GLU A 248 12.65 7.47 -25.46
CA GLU A 248 14.06 7.35 -25.91
C GLU A 248 14.99 8.28 -25.10
N GLY A 249 16.25 7.85 -24.90
CA GLY A 249 17.30 8.71 -24.35
C GLY A 249 17.31 8.87 -22.83
N VAL A 250 16.61 8.02 -22.09
CA VAL A 250 16.61 8.00 -20.62
C VAL A 250 17.83 7.23 -20.10
N ASP A 251 18.39 7.65 -18.96
CA ASP A 251 19.39 6.84 -18.24
C ASP A 251 18.70 5.55 -17.69
N ASP A 252 19.11 4.41 -18.23
CA ASP A 252 18.56 3.10 -17.86
C ASP A 252 18.72 2.81 -16.36
N ARG A 253 19.73 3.33 -15.70
CA ARG A 253 19.97 3.13 -14.26
C ARG A 253 18.95 3.88 -13.42
N LEU A 254 18.66 5.15 -13.75
CA LEU A 254 17.63 5.94 -13.07
C LEU A 254 16.25 5.32 -13.29
N ARG A 255 15.98 4.86 -14.50
CA ARG A 255 14.73 4.17 -14.81
C ARG A 255 14.58 2.85 -14.05
N ALA A 256 15.64 2.05 -13.95
CA ALA A 256 15.67 0.82 -13.17
C ALA A 256 15.50 1.09 -11.67
N ALA A 257 16.17 2.13 -11.14
CA ALA A 257 16.01 2.56 -9.75
C ALA A 257 14.56 2.97 -9.45
N TYR A 258 13.96 3.77 -10.32
CA TYR A 258 12.57 4.18 -10.14
C TYR A 258 11.60 2.98 -10.24
N ALA A 259 11.82 2.05 -11.17
CA ALA A 259 11.00 0.85 -11.28
C ALA A 259 11.00 0.05 -9.96
N LEU A 260 12.12 -0.02 -9.26
CA LEU A 260 12.24 -0.71 -7.98
C LEU A 260 11.36 -0.11 -6.88
N LYS A 261 10.95 1.16 -6.99
CA LYS A 261 9.99 1.76 -6.05
C LYS A 261 8.68 0.96 -5.96
N GLU A 262 8.23 0.38 -7.08
CA GLU A 262 7.03 -0.46 -7.10
C GLU A 262 7.36 -1.94 -7.00
N LEU A 263 8.45 -2.38 -7.66
CA LEU A 263 8.80 -3.80 -7.76
C LEU A 263 9.22 -4.41 -6.42
N HIS A 264 9.88 -3.64 -5.56
CA HIS A 264 10.32 -4.14 -4.25
C HIS A 264 9.15 -4.55 -3.35
N THR A 265 7.96 -3.94 -3.50
CA THR A 265 6.76 -4.26 -2.70
C THR A 265 6.33 -5.71 -2.85
N TYR A 266 6.61 -6.34 -4.00
CA TYR A 266 6.29 -7.75 -4.26
C TYR A 266 7.22 -8.71 -3.52
N ASP A 267 8.44 -8.30 -3.27
CA ASP A 267 9.41 -9.11 -2.51
C ASP A 267 9.43 -8.71 -1.01
N ILE A 268 9.14 -7.45 -0.64
CA ILE A 268 9.17 -6.93 0.74
C ILE A 268 7.75 -6.89 1.32
N ASP A 269 6.96 -5.88 0.92
CA ASP A 269 5.77 -5.48 1.68
C ASP A 269 4.71 -6.57 1.71
N TYR A 270 4.37 -7.17 0.56
CA TYR A 270 3.25 -8.10 0.51
C TYR A 270 3.54 -9.44 1.19
N PRO A 271 4.69 -10.10 0.97
CA PRO A 271 5.03 -11.32 1.71
C PRO A 271 5.25 -11.05 3.20
N GLY A 272 5.93 -9.95 3.55
CA GLY A 272 6.20 -9.56 4.93
C GLY A 272 4.93 -9.24 5.71
N LEU A 273 4.02 -8.43 5.12
CA LEU A 273 2.71 -8.14 5.72
C LEU A 273 1.88 -9.40 5.97
N LEU A 274 1.81 -10.30 4.99
CA LEU A 274 1.04 -11.54 5.12
C LEU A 274 1.64 -12.45 6.21
N ALA A 275 2.95 -12.64 6.21
CA ALA A 275 3.63 -13.50 7.18
C ALA A 275 3.57 -12.91 8.61
N THR A 276 3.77 -11.60 8.75
CA THR A 276 3.65 -10.89 10.03
C THR A 276 2.23 -10.99 10.59
N ARG A 277 1.22 -10.74 9.75
CA ARG A 277 -0.19 -10.90 10.13
C ARG A 277 -0.49 -12.31 10.62
N GLU A 278 -0.08 -13.35 9.89
CA GLU A 278 -0.30 -14.74 10.27
C GLU A 278 0.40 -15.11 11.59
N ALA A 279 1.61 -14.62 11.81
CA ALA A 279 2.32 -14.81 13.08
C ALA A 279 1.58 -14.13 14.24
N LEU A 280 1.10 -12.90 14.07
CA LEU A 280 0.35 -12.17 15.11
C LEU A 280 -0.99 -12.85 15.42
N LEU A 281 -1.71 -13.35 14.42
CA LEU A 281 -2.89 -14.20 14.63
C LEU A 281 -2.53 -15.52 15.33
N GLY A 282 -1.34 -16.06 15.13
CA GLY A 282 -0.83 -17.21 15.87
C GLY A 282 -0.74 -16.95 17.38
N PHE A 283 -0.27 -15.75 17.79
CA PHE A 283 -0.33 -15.33 19.20
C PHE A 283 -1.78 -15.21 19.69
N GLY A 284 -2.70 -14.68 18.87
CA GLY A 284 -4.12 -14.63 19.20
C GLY A 284 -4.71 -16.03 19.46
N ARG A 285 -4.44 -17.00 18.56
CA ARG A 285 -4.86 -18.41 18.74
C ARG A 285 -4.33 -19.00 20.04
N ARG A 286 -3.09 -18.71 20.38
CA ARG A 286 -2.48 -19.14 21.64
C ARG A 286 -3.25 -18.57 22.83
N LEU A 287 -3.45 -17.24 22.88
CA LEU A 287 -4.13 -16.58 24.01
C LEU A 287 -5.59 -17.05 24.15
N VAL A 288 -6.29 -17.36 23.06
CA VAL A 288 -7.60 -18.01 23.09
C VAL A 288 -7.53 -19.41 23.68
N GLY A 289 -6.54 -20.22 23.26
CA GLY A 289 -6.30 -21.55 23.81
C GLY A 289 -5.96 -21.57 25.31
N GLU A 290 -5.34 -20.51 25.81
CA GLU A 290 -5.04 -20.28 27.23
C GLU A 290 -6.21 -19.61 27.99
N GLY A 291 -7.31 -19.24 27.31
CA GLY A 291 -8.52 -18.65 27.90
C GLY A 291 -8.38 -17.17 28.28
N LEU A 292 -7.37 -16.48 27.76
CA LEU A 292 -7.10 -15.06 28.02
C LEU A 292 -7.83 -14.11 27.07
N LEU A 293 -8.18 -14.59 25.88
CA LEU A 293 -9.03 -13.91 24.88
C LEU A 293 -10.21 -14.79 24.49
N ASP A 294 -11.29 -14.20 24.01
CA ASP A 294 -12.48 -14.91 23.54
C ASP A 294 -12.40 -15.22 22.02
N ALA A 295 -11.72 -14.38 21.24
CA ALA A 295 -11.53 -14.56 19.81
C ALA A 295 -10.08 -14.20 19.38
N THR A 296 -9.61 -14.85 18.32
CA THR A 296 -8.24 -14.70 17.81
C THR A 296 -7.92 -13.27 17.41
N ASP A 297 -8.87 -12.57 16.79
CA ASP A 297 -8.74 -11.20 16.30
C ASP A 297 -8.70 -10.15 17.44
N GLU A 298 -9.05 -10.53 18.67
CA GLU A 298 -8.91 -9.66 19.82
C GLU A 298 -7.45 -9.33 20.15
N VAL A 299 -6.50 -10.11 19.63
CA VAL A 299 -5.07 -9.84 19.74
C VAL A 299 -4.71 -8.44 19.19
N TRP A 300 -5.43 -7.95 18.19
CA TRP A 300 -5.21 -6.64 17.60
C TRP A 300 -5.43 -5.47 18.58
N MET A 301 -6.21 -5.69 19.62
CA MET A 301 -6.47 -4.68 20.66
C MET A 301 -5.36 -4.58 21.71
N LEU A 302 -4.34 -5.42 21.65
CA LEU A 302 -3.17 -5.37 22.54
C LEU A 302 -2.07 -4.54 21.92
N GLU A 303 -1.28 -3.87 22.73
CA GLU A 303 0.03 -3.38 22.31
C GLU A 303 1.06 -4.53 22.35
N ARG A 304 2.15 -4.40 21.61
CA ARG A 304 3.23 -5.43 21.60
C ARG A 304 3.73 -5.78 23.00
N ASP A 305 3.93 -4.78 23.88
CA ASP A 305 4.40 -5.00 25.23
C ASP A 305 3.35 -5.65 26.14
N GLU A 306 2.06 -5.40 25.88
CA GLU A 306 0.94 -6.07 26.55
C GLU A 306 0.86 -7.53 26.10
N LEU A 307 0.97 -7.79 24.78
CA LEU A 307 1.07 -9.14 24.24
C LEU A 307 2.26 -9.89 24.87
N ARG A 308 3.44 -9.26 24.92
CA ARG A 308 4.63 -9.86 25.54
C ARG A 308 4.39 -10.26 27.00
N ARG A 309 3.76 -9.40 27.80
CA ARG A 309 3.39 -9.71 29.18
C ARG A 309 2.39 -10.84 29.28
N ALA A 310 1.37 -10.82 28.42
CA ALA A 310 0.32 -11.85 28.38
C ALA A 310 0.85 -13.26 28.08
N LEU A 311 1.97 -13.39 27.37
CA LEU A 311 2.62 -14.68 27.10
C LEU A 311 3.26 -15.32 28.34
N THR A 312 3.49 -14.56 29.42
CA THR A 312 4.10 -15.04 30.67
C THR A 312 3.22 -14.91 31.88
N ASP A 313 2.21 -14.03 31.83
CA ASP A 313 1.28 -13.73 32.92
C ASP A 313 -0.15 -14.14 32.55
N THR A 314 -0.93 -14.54 33.54
CA THR A 314 -2.33 -14.96 33.37
C THR A 314 -3.34 -13.82 33.61
N ALA A 315 -3.01 -12.58 33.17
CA ALA A 315 -3.92 -11.46 33.32
C ALA A 315 -5.16 -11.61 32.41
N ASP A 316 -6.34 -11.28 32.91
CA ASP A 316 -7.55 -11.25 32.10
C ASP A 316 -7.51 -10.06 31.12
N LEU A 317 -7.36 -10.35 29.83
CA LEU A 317 -7.22 -9.36 28.76
C LEU A 317 -8.59 -8.85 28.23
N ARG A 318 -9.70 -9.51 28.56
CA ARG A 318 -11.04 -9.18 28.04
C ARG A 318 -11.46 -7.76 28.41
N ARG A 319 -11.14 -7.34 29.62
CA ARG A 319 -11.41 -5.97 30.07
C ARG A 319 -10.59 -4.95 29.25
N LEU A 320 -9.32 -5.22 29.02
CA LEU A 320 -8.45 -4.35 28.22
C LEU A 320 -8.96 -4.25 26.78
N VAL A 321 -9.33 -5.38 26.16
CA VAL A 321 -9.94 -5.41 24.82
C VAL A 321 -11.19 -4.55 24.75
N ALA A 322 -12.10 -4.69 25.75
CA ALA A 322 -13.32 -3.90 25.81
C ALA A 322 -13.07 -2.40 25.94
N GLU A 323 -12.11 -2.00 26.78
CA GLU A 323 -11.68 -0.60 26.97
C GLU A 323 -11.09 -0.03 25.66
N ARG A 324 -10.23 -0.77 24.95
CA ARG A 324 -9.63 -0.38 23.66
C ARG A 324 -10.66 -0.24 22.54
N ARG A 325 -11.63 -1.15 22.46
CA ARG A 325 -12.75 -1.04 21.51
C ARG A 325 -13.59 0.22 21.76
N GLN A 326 -13.81 0.59 23.04
CA GLN A 326 -14.50 1.84 23.37
C GLN A 326 -13.66 3.08 23.00
N GLU A 327 -12.35 3.02 23.19
CA GLU A 327 -11.43 4.07 22.79
C GLU A 327 -11.43 4.28 21.27
N GLN A 328 -11.37 3.20 20.48
CA GLN A 328 -11.50 3.27 19.02
C GLN A 328 -12.86 3.83 18.57
N ALA A 329 -13.96 3.38 19.18
CA ALA A 329 -15.29 3.91 18.86
C ALA A 329 -15.39 5.41 19.17
N ARG A 330 -14.78 5.89 20.27
CA ARG A 330 -14.68 7.31 20.58
C ARG A 330 -13.85 8.05 19.53
N GLY A 331 -12.68 7.53 19.15
CA GLY A 331 -11.84 8.12 18.13
C GLY A 331 -12.53 8.23 16.77
N LEU A 332 -13.33 7.22 16.41
CA LEU A 332 -14.14 7.27 15.18
C LEU A 332 -15.20 8.37 15.24
N ALA A 333 -15.84 8.55 16.40
CA ALA A 333 -16.85 9.58 16.60
C ALA A 333 -16.25 11.01 16.63
N GLU A 334 -15.05 11.16 17.18
CA GLU A 334 -14.32 12.45 17.22
C GLU A 334 -13.69 12.80 15.86
N GLY A 335 -13.37 11.79 15.05
CA GLY A 335 -12.66 11.95 13.78
C GLY A 335 -11.16 12.22 13.94
N VAL A 336 -10.45 12.24 12.81
CA VAL A 336 -9.03 12.53 12.77
C VAL A 336 -8.78 14.01 13.07
N ARG A 337 -7.83 14.30 13.95
CA ARG A 337 -7.38 15.67 14.20
C ARG A 337 -6.42 16.12 13.11
N PRO A 338 -6.44 17.39 12.67
CA PRO A 338 -5.56 17.87 11.60
C PRO A 338 -4.06 17.83 11.99
N PHE A 339 -3.74 17.86 13.27
CA PHE A 339 -2.40 17.69 13.82
C PHE A 339 -2.46 17.40 15.33
N LEU A 340 -1.33 16.90 15.89
CA LEU A 340 -1.09 16.79 17.32
C LEU A 340 0.14 17.63 17.69
N GLY A 341 0.16 18.17 18.91
CA GLY A 341 1.26 19.01 19.39
C GLY A 341 1.17 20.47 18.92
N GLU A 342 2.29 21.03 18.46
CA GLU A 342 2.34 22.42 17.97
C GLU A 342 1.71 22.49 16.56
N PRO A 343 1.05 23.60 16.19
CA PRO A 343 0.56 23.80 14.84
C PRO A 343 1.70 23.68 13.82
N PRO A 344 1.46 23.07 12.63
CA PRO A 344 2.48 23.00 11.60
C PRO A 344 2.89 24.42 11.17
N GLU A 345 4.20 24.67 11.12
CA GLU A 345 4.73 25.86 10.46
C GLU A 345 4.49 25.75 8.95
N GLU A 346 4.32 26.89 8.26
CA GLU A 346 4.39 26.92 6.78
C GLU A 346 5.85 26.59 6.35
N ARG A 347 6.18 25.30 6.37
CA ARG A 347 7.45 24.82 5.82
C ARG A 347 7.22 24.39 4.37
N THR A 348 8.11 24.79 3.48
CA THR A 348 8.37 24.01 2.25
C THR A 348 8.90 22.66 2.72
N ARG A 349 8.09 21.59 2.62
CA ARG A 349 8.54 20.23 2.86
C ARG A 349 9.69 19.92 1.90
N ASP A 350 10.65 19.12 2.32
CA ASP A 350 11.66 18.59 1.39
C ASP A 350 10.95 17.83 0.26
N THR A 351 11.43 17.93 -0.97
CA THR A 351 10.82 17.32 -2.17
C THR A 351 10.60 15.81 -2.03
N VAL A 352 11.47 15.13 -1.28
CA VAL A 352 11.30 13.70 -0.96
C VAL A 352 10.01 13.48 -0.16
N VAL A 353 9.75 14.30 0.85
CA VAL A 353 8.54 14.21 1.69
C VAL A 353 7.29 14.57 0.89
N GLU A 354 7.34 15.60 0.05
CA GLU A 354 6.24 15.97 -0.85
C GLU A 354 5.93 14.86 -1.87
N GLY A 355 6.95 14.14 -2.33
CA GLY A 355 6.79 13.00 -3.23
C GLY A 355 5.95 11.86 -2.64
N PHE A 356 6.04 11.67 -1.31
CA PHE A 356 5.25 10.67 -0.58
C PHE A 356 3.81 11.14 -0.30
N TYR A 357 3.66 12.32 0.29
CA TYR A 357 2.39 12.77 0.90
C TYR A 357 1.59 13.70 0.01
N GLY A 358 2.21 14.23 -1.05
CA GLY A 358 1.63 15.26 -1.90
C GLY A 358 1.76 16.67 -1.32
N SER A 359 1.67 17.67 -2.19
CA SER A 359 1.91 19.09 -1.89
C SER A 359 0.70 19.83 -1.27
N GLY A 360 -0.35 19.10 -0.83
CA GLY A 360 -1.52 19.74 -0.23
C GLY A 360 -2.31 20.64 -1.18
N GLY A 361 -2.73 20.10 -2.33
CA GLY A 361 -3.55 20.81 -3.31
C GLY A 361 -4.95 21.18 -2.81
N THR A 362 -5.74 21.81 -3.66
CA THR A 362 -7.16 22.10 -3.44
C THR A 362 -8.03 21.11 -4.24
N ALA A 363 -9.34 21.15 -4.04
CA ALA A 363 -10.28 20.27 -4.73
C ALA A 363 -10.24 20.34 -6.29
N LEU A 364 -9.74 21.44 -6.84
CA LEU A 364 -9.60 21.65 -8.29
C LEU A 364 -8.15 21.91 -8.73
N GLN A 365 -7.18 21.62 -7.85
CA GLN A 365 -5.77 21.74 -8.13
C GLN A 365 -4.99 20.72 -7.31
N GLY A 366 -4.32 19.80 -7.98
CA GLY A 366 -3.40 18.83 -7.40
C GLY A 366 -2.02 18.90 -8.06
N ALA A 367 -1.24 17.85 -7.87
CA ALA A 367 0.00 17.65 -8.61
C ALA A 367 -0.28 16.95 -9.96
N GLY A 368 0.34 17.44 -11.04
CA GLY A 368 0.33 16.76 -12.33
C GLY A 368 1.16 15.47 -12.22
N ALA A 369 0.52 14.31 -12.38
CA ALA A 369 1.15 13.02 -12.11
C ALA A 369 1.46 12.21 -13.36
N SER A 370 0.65 12.34 -14.39
CA SER A 370 0.87 11.73 -15.70
C SER A 370 0.45 12.73 -16.77
N PRO A 371 1.33 13.09 -17.72
CA PRO A 371 1.10 14.17 -18.68
C PRO A 371 -0.11 13.95 -19.58
N GLY A 372 -0.68 15.05 -20.04
CA GLY A 372 -1.77 15.08 -21.02
C GLY A 372 -3.01 15.80 -20.49
N VAL A 373 -3.95 16.01 -21.41
CA VAL A 373 -5.23 16.66 -21.11
C VAL A 373 -6.36 15.70 -21.46
N ALA A 374 -7.31 15.54 -20.55
CA ALA A 374 -8.49 14.73 -20.79
C ALA A 374 -9.77 15.47 -20.43
N GLU A 375 -10.83 15.18 -21.18
CA GLU A 375 -12.21 15.61 -20.90
C GLU A 375 -13.12 14.38 -20.85
N GLY A 376 -13.93 14.28 -19.82
CA GLY A 376 -14.84 13.15 -19.64
C GLY A 376 -15.88 13.41 -18.58
N VAL A 377 -16.69 12.41 -18.31
CA VAL A 377 -17.65 12.42 -17.20
C VAL A 377 -16.91 12.00 -15.93
N ALA A 378 -16.97 12.82 -14.89
CA ALA A 378 -16.42 12.47 -13.59
C ALA A 378 -17.23 11.33 -12.98
N ARG A 379 -16.56 10.25 -12.65
CA ARG A 379 -17.13 9.13 -11.91
C ARG A 379 -16.51 9.10 -10.52
N VAL A 380 -17.29 9.51 -9.53
CA VAL A 380 -16.86 9.51 -8.13
C VAL A 380 -17.09 8.11 -7.56
N VAL A 381 -16.00 7.45 -7.19
CA VAL A 381 -15.99 6.06 -6.71
C VAL A 381 -15.22 5.98 -5.40
N ALA A 382 -15.85 5.46 -4.37
CA ALA A 382 -15.24 5.35 -3.05
C ALA A 382 -14.43 4.06 -2.87
N ASP A 383 -14.91 2.95 -3.44
CA ASP A 383 -14.28 1.64 -3.30
C ASP A 383 -14.53 0.73 -4.52
N THR A 384 -13.90 -0.46 -4.51
CA THR A 384 -13.98 -1.43 -5.60
C THR A 384 -15.38 -2.01 -5.83
N GLY A 385 -16.29 -1.93 -4.87
CA GLY A 385 -17.68 -2.37 -5.01
C GLY A 385 -18.49 -1.55 -6.01
N ASP A 386 -18.03 -0.32 -6.28
CA ASP A 386 -18.67 0.61 -7.21
C ASP A 386 -18.10 0.57 -8.65
N PHE A 387 -17.17 -0.33 -8.95
CA PHE A 387 -16.50 -0.42 -10.27
C PHE A 387 -17.49 -0.55 -11.43
N ALA A 388 -18.60 -1.25 -11.24
CA ALA A 388 -19.64 -1.41 -12.25
C ALA A 388 -20.28 -0.08 -12.71
N ARG A 389 -20.09 1.02 -11.98
CA ARG A 389 -20.56 2.36 -12.35
C ARG A 389 -19.63 3.08 -13.33
N VAL A 390 -18.38 2.65 -13.42
CA VAL A 390 -17.36 3.27 -14.27
C VAL A 390 -17.56 2.82 -15.71
N GLN A 391 -17.56 3.77 -16.63
CA GLN A 391 -17.72 3.54 -18.06
C GLN A 391 -16.43 3.92 -18.80
N SER A 392 -16.21 3.30 -19.96
CA SER A 392 -15.09 3.66 -20.81
C SER A 392 -15.16 5.14 -21.20
N GLY A 393 -14.04 5.86 -21.01
CA GLY A 393 -13.95 7.30 -21.27
C GLY A 393 -14.35 8.18 -20.08
N ASP A 394 -14.70 7.61 -18.91
CA ASP A 394 -14.91 8.38 -17.69
C ASP A 394 -13.58 8.92 -17.14
N ILE A 395 -13.64 9.99 -16.38
CA ILE A 395 -12.58 10.46 -15.50
C ILE A 395 -12.88 9.96 -14.09
N LEU A 396 -12.07 9.03 -13.62
CA LEU A 396 -12.20 8.49 -12.26
C LEU A 396 -11.81 9.54 -11.23
N VAL A 397 -12.67 9.76 -10.24
CA VAL A 397 -12.42 10.62 -9.09
C VAL A 397 -12.56 9.79 -7.83
N THR A 398 -11.48 9.65 -7.05
CA THR A 398 -11.45 8.81 -5.85
C THR A 398 -10.54 9.39 -4.78
N THR A 399 -10.66 8.91 -3.55
CA THR A 399 -9.74 9.32 -2.48
C THR A 399 -8.33 8.81 -2.75
N MET A 400 -8.20 7.53 -3.11
CA MET A 400 -6.93 6.88 -3.45
C MET A 400 -7.18 5.66 -4.32
N THR A 401 -6.14 5.17 -4.99
CA THR A 401 -6.19 3.87 -5.68
C THR A 401 -5.24 2.88 -5.05
N THR A 402 -5.60 1.62 -5.12
CA THR A 402 -4.78 0.48 -4.74
C THR A 402 -4.58 -0.41 -5.96
N PRO A 403 -3.69 -1.41 -5.94
CA PRO A 403 -3.50 -2.33 -7.05
C PRO A 403 -4.77 -3.05 -7.55
N ALA A 404 -5.80 -3.21 -6.71
CA ALA A 404 -7.09 -3.74 -7.13
C ALA A 404 -7.83 -2.85 -8.15
N TRP A 405 -7.47 -1.57 -8.27
CA TRP A 405 -8.06 -0.62 -9.22
C TRP A 405 -7.43 -0.68 -10.61
N THR A 406 -6.25 -1.26 -10.73
CA THR A 406 -5.44 -1.24 -11.96
C THR A 406 -6.19 -1.71 -13.21
N PRO A 407 -7.05 -2.73 -13.18
CA PRO A 407 -7.80 -3.14 -14.36
C PRO A 407 -8.73 -2.05 -14.92
N LEU A 408 -9.13 -1.03 -14.14
CA LEU A 408 -9.94 0.09 -14.61
C LEU A 408 -9.15 1.09 -15.45
N PHE A 409 -7.88 1.32 -15.14
CA PHE A 409 -7.10 2.41 -15.71
C PHE A 409 -7.12 2.47 -17.24
N PRO A 410 -6.99 1.33 -17.95
CA PRO A 410 -7.01 1.33 -19.40
C PRO A 410 -8.32 1.80 -20.04
N SER A 411 -9.42 1.76 -19.32
CA SER A 411 -10.73 2.19 -19.81
C SER A 411 -11.02 3.66 -19.56
N LEU A 412 -10.25 4.32 -18.70
CA LEU A 412 -10.47 5.69 -18.27
C LEU A 412 -9.95 6.71 -19.30
N ALA A 413 -10.57 7.88 -19.35
CA ALA A 413 -10.00 9.04 -20.03
C ALA A 413 -8.98 9.77 -19.14
N GLY A 414 -9.12 9.69 -17.82
CA GLY A 414 -8.23 10.33 -16.86
C GLY A 414 -8.50 9.94 -15.41
N LEU A 415 -7.63 10.37 -14.53
CA LEU A 415 -7.67 10.04 -13.10
C LEU A 415 -7.47 11.27 -12.22
N VAL A 416 -8.25 11.38 -11.16
CA VAL A 416 -8.08 12.35 -10.07
C VAL A 416 -8.09 11.61 -8.74
N THR A 417 -7.08 11.83 -7.89
CA THR A 417 -7.07 11.33 -6.51
C THR A 417 -6.95 12.47 -5.50
N GLU A 418 -7.63 12.34 -4.35
CA GLU A 418 -7.53 13.33 -3.27
C GLU A 418 -6.19 13.25 -2.54
N THR A 419 -5.65 12.04 -2.40
CA THR A 419 -4.42 11.76 -1.68
C THR A 419 -3.34 11.20 -2.61
N GLY A 420 -2.12 11.17 -2.11
CA GLY A 420 -0.95 10.69 -2.82
C GLY A 420 -0.22 11.77 -3.61
N GLY A 421 1.08 11.60 -3.76
CA GLY A 421 1.97 12.45 -4.55
C GLY A 421 2.22 11.87 -5.95
N ILE A 422 3.12 12.51 -6.68
CA ILE A 422 3.56 12.10 -8.04
C ILE A 422 4.20 10.70 -8.08
N LEU A 423 4.43 10.10 -6.93
CA LEU A 423 5.05 8.78 -6.73
C LEU A 423 4.06 7.77 -6.14
N SER A 424 2.79 8.14 -5.99
CA SER A 424 1.74 7.22 -5.53
C SER A 424 1.45 6.12 -6.55
N HIS A 425 0.81 5.03 -6.11
CA HIS A 425 0.34 3.96 -7.01
C HIS A 425 -0.50 4.51 -8.17
N ALA A 426 -1.42 5.43 -7.89
CA ALA A 426 -2.21 6.12 -8.91
C ALA A 426 -1.35 6.76 -10.01
N ALA A 427 -0.31 7.47 -9.60
CA ALA A 427 0.60 8.17 -10.51
C ALA A 427 1.43 7.20 -11.37
N VAL A 428 1.95 6.14 -10.74
CA VAL A 428 2.78 5.13 -11.42
C VAL A 428 1.98 4.40 -12.49
N VAL A 429 0.81 3.88 -12.13
CA VAL A 429 -0.05 3.14 -13.07
C VAL A 429 -0.60 4.06 -14.16
N ALA A 430 -0.97 5.31 -13.84
CA ALA A 430 -1.38 6.28 -14.85
C ALA A 430 -0.28 6.51 -15.91
N ARG A 431 1.00 6.61 -15.49
CA ARG A 431 2.13 6.73 -16.43
C ARG A 431 2.37 5.45 -17.24
N GLU A 432 2.16 4.27 -16.66
CA GLU A 432 2.27 3.01 -17.38
C GLU A 432 1.35 2.98 -18.63
N TYR A 433 0.12 3.47 -18.46
CA TYR A 433 -0.87 3.53 -19.53
C TYR A 433 -0.88 4.85 -20.32
N GLY A 434 -0.10 5.85 -19.93
CA GLY A 434 -0.15 7.20 -20.53
C GLY A 434 -1.49 7.90 -20.26
N LEU A 435 -2.14 7.59 -19.15
CA LEU A 435 -3.42 8.14 -18.72
C LEU A 435 -3.20 9.50 -18.05
N PRO A 436 -3.79 10.62 -18.51
CA PRO A 436 -3.67 11.90 -17.81
C PRO A 436 -4.14 11.78 -16.36
N ALA A 437 -3.31 12.22 -15.39
CA ALA A 437 -3.63 12.07 -13.99
C ALA A 437 -3.25 13.28 -13.13
N VAL A 438 -4.14 13.62 -12.21
CA VAL A 438 -3.95 14.62 -11.16
C VAL A 438 -4.07 13.93 -9.81
N VAL A 439 -3.06 14.07 -8.95
CA VAL A 439 -3.05 13.45 -7.62
C VAL A 439 -2.94 14.53 -6.52
N GLY A 440 -3.33 14.19 -5.29
CA GLY A 440 -3.29 15.13 -4.18
C GLY A 440 -4.27 16.30 -4.30
N ALA A 441 -5.37 16.16 -5.04
CA ALA A 441 -6.42 17.16 -5.15
C ALA A 441 -7.38 17.06 -3.95
N ALA A 442 -6.96 17.56 -2.80
CA ALA A 442 -7.66 17.42 -1.52
C ALA A 442 -9.10 17.95 -1.58
N GLY A 443 -10.08 17.09 -1.27
CA GLY A 443 -11.51 17.41 -1.31
C GLY A 443 -12.17 17.27 -2.70
N ALA A 444 -11.47 16.72 -3.70
CA ALA A 444 -12.00 16.52 -5.05
C ALA A 444 -13.25 15.63 -5.08
N VAL A 445 -13.28 14.55 -4.28
CA VAL A 445 -14.44 13.63 -4.17
C VAL A 445 -15.71 14.35 -3.72
N THR A 446 -15.58 15.38 -2.89
CA THR A 446 -16.71 16.17 -2.41
C THR A 446 -17.07 17.33 -3.35
N ALA A 447 -16.05 17.97 -3.95
CA ALA A 447 -16.23 19.17 -4.75
C ALA A 447 -16.59 18.89 -6.21
N ILE A 448 -16.24 17.72 -6.74
CA ILE A 448 -16.57 17.30 -8.09
C ILE A 448 -17.84 16.44 -8.05
N PRO A 449 -19.00 16.93 -8.58
CA PRO A 449 -20.21 16.13 -8.57
C PRO A 449 -20.10 14.91 -9.48
N ASP A 450 -20.58 13.75 -9.01
CA ASP A 450 -20.68 12.54 -9.82
C ASP A 450 -21.52 12.79 -11.08
N GLY A 451 -21.08 12.31 -12.23
CA GLY A 451 -21.74 12.53 -13.53
C GLY A 451 -21.46 13.90 -14.17
N LYS A 452 -20.73 14.80 -13.53
CA LYS A 452 -20.36 16.10 -14.11
C LYS A 452 -19.25 15.94 -15.16
N ARG A 453 -19.36 16.69 -16.27
CA ARG A 453 -18.23 16.79 -17.21
C ARG A 453 -17.11 17.62 -16.59
N VAL A 454 -15.90 17.12 -16.71
CA VAL A 454 -14.69 17.76 -16.21
C VAL A 454 -13.57 17.70 -17.24
N ARG A 455 -12.64 18.62 -17.14
CA ARG A 455 -11.37 18.62 -17.85
C ARG A 455 -10.25 18.55 -16.81
N ILE A 456 -9.30 17.69 -17.04
CA ILE A 456 -8.08 17.60 -16.25
C ILE A 456 -6.85 17.84 -17.12
N ASP A 457 -5.83 18.44 -16.53
CA ASP A 457 -4.51 18.61 -17.12
C ASP A 457 -3.49 17.92 -16.21
N GLY A 458 -3.08 16.72 -16.62
CA GLY A 458 -2.14 15.89 -15.87
C GLY A 458 -0.69 16.39 -15.91
N THR A 459 -0.41 17.47 -16.64
CA THR A 459 0.90 18.15 -16.64
C THR A 459 0.94 19.24 -15.56
N SER A 460 -0.09 20.08 -15.53
CA SER A 460 -0.17 21.22 -14.60
C SER A 460 -0.90 20.90 -13.29
N GLY A 461 -1.60 19.76 -13.20
CA GLY A 461 -2.42 19.39 -12.05
C GLY A 461 -3.76 20.14 -11.95
N ALA A 462 -4.19 20.87 -12.99
CA ALA A 462 -5.40 21.66 -12.96
C ALA A 462 -6.65 20.82 -13.29
N ILE A 463 -7.74 21.08 -12.59
CA ILE A 463 -9.06 20.46 -12.80
C ILE A 463 -10.09 21.57 -13.06
N SER A 464 -10.93 21.40 -14.05
CA SER A 464 -11.98 22.36 -14.42
C SER A 464 -13.33 21.66 -14.58
N LEU A 465 -14.37 22.18 -13.95
CA LEU A 465 -15.75 21.76 -14.18
C LEU A 465 -16.26 22.38 -15.49
N LEU A 466 -16.85 21.57 -16.37
CA LEU A 466 -17.36 21.98 -17.67
C LEU A 466 -18.89 22.15 -17.66
#